data_544aca716ce7cca30c075f7d44231c82
#
_entry.id   544aca716ce7cca30c075f7d44231c82
#
_cell.length_a   1.000
_cell.length_b   1.000
_cell.length_c   1.000
_cell.angle_alpha   90.00
_cell.angle_beta   90.00
_cell.angle_gamma   90.00
#
_symmetry.space_group_name_H-M   'P 1'
#
loop_
_entity.id
_entity.type
_entity.pdbx_description
1 polymer ?
#
loop_
_entity_poly.entity_id
_entity_poly.type
_entity_poly.pdbx_seq_one_letter_code
_entity_poly.pdbx_strand_id
1 'polypeptide(L)'
;MPQSRHQAPATQTLNHLSFPAPDLEATTAFFEQQLGCVVRRMGAFNFLKHQGFDIVIEDGRLHGVSAVDWPHNFHIGFELPSRLAVVELFERFTAQGVRFTQTLHHAMRGTRFFCEAPGGLVIEVNTREDAQIPLD
;
A
#
# COMPACT_ATOMS: atom_id res chain seq x y z
N MET A 1 45.77 3.67 -5.33
CA MET A 1 44.93 3.37 -4.17
C MET A 1 43.49 3.35 -4.61
N PRO A 2 42.79 2.26 -4.44
CA PRO A 2 41.35 2.29 -4.65
C PRO A 2 40.73 3.22 -3.62
N GLN A 3 39.85 4.07 -4.07
CA GLN A 3 39.07 4.91 -3.16
C GLN A 3 38.16 4.02 -2.32
N SER A 4 38.11 4.30 -1.03
CA SER A 4 37.16 3.63 -0.16
C SER A 4 35.75 3.98 -0.63
N ARG A 5 34.98 2.96 -1.03
CA ARG A 5 33.59 3.17 -1.36
C ARG A 5 32.80 3.27 -0.09
N HIS A 6 32.01 4.34 0.02
CA HIS A 6 31.02 4.42 1.07
C HIS A 6 29.93 3.41 0.77
N GLN A 7 29.84 2.37 1.56
CA GLN A 7 28.76 1.40 1.48
C GLN A 7 27.74 1.73 2.56
N ALA A 8 26.48 1.61 2.19
CA ALA A 8 25.40 1.73 3.18
C ALA A 8 25.53 0.63 4.23
N PRO A 9 25.15 0.90 5.50
CA PRO A 9 25.18 -0.13 6.53
C PRO A 9 24.34 -1.33 6.11
N ALA A 10 24.88 -2.54 6.28
CA ALA A 10 24.18 -3.79 5.94
C ALA A 10 22.98 -4.06 6.85
N THR A 11 22.91 -3.37 7.99
CA THR A 11 21.86 -3.55 9.01
C THR A 11 20.69 -2.58 8.87
N GLN A 12 20.70 -1.72 7.87
CA GLN A 12 19.58 -0.79 7.66
C GLN A 12 18.33 -1.56 7.27
N THR A 13 17.17 -1.08 7.74
CA THR A 13 15.88 -1.66 7.45
C THR A 13 14.94 -0.59 6.92
N LEU A 14 14.22 -0.91 5.84
CA LEU A 14 13.14 -0.06 5.37
C LEU A 14 11.94 -0.26 6.30
N ASN A 15 11.62 0.73 7.12
CA ASN A 15 10.63 0.56 8.19
C ASN A 15 9.35 1.38 8.03
N HIS A 16 9.32 2.36 7.14
CA HIS A 16 8.11 3.13 6.91
C HIS A 16 8.13 3.84 5.57
N LEU A 17 6.96 4.28 5.16
CA LEU A 17 6.79 5.28 4.11
C LEU A 17 5.78 6.32 4.58
N SER A 18 5.81 7.49 3.97
CA SER A 18 4.92 8.58 4.35
C SER A 18 4.37 9.28 3.10
N PHE A 19 3.10 9.69 3.17
CA PHE A 19 2.47 10.45 2.09
C PHE A 19 1.35 11.34 2.65
N PRO A 20 1.02 12.44 1.95
CA PRO A 20 -0.11 13.28 2.34
C PRO A 20 -1.43 12.72 1.81
N ALA A 21 -2.50 12.92 2.57
CA ALA A 21 -3.85 12.62 2.12
C ALA A 21 -4.70 13.89 2.14
N PRO A 22 -5.46 14.18 1.09
CA PRO A 22 -6.41 15.30 1.11
C PRO A 22 -7.49 15.14 2.16
N ASP A 23 -7.91 13.90 2.43
CA ASP A 23 -8.84 13.54 3.49
C ASP A 23 -8.17 12.45 4.34
N LEU A 24 -7.56 12.87 5.43
CA LEU A 24 -6.80 11.98 6.31
C LEU A 24 -7.67 10.84 6.85
N GLU A 25 -8.87 11.13 7.32
CA GLU A 25 -9.71 10.10 7.94
C GLU A 25 -10.25 9.10 6.91
N ALA A 26 -10.67 9.55 5.74
CA ALA A 26 -11.15 8.65 4.69
C ALA A 26 -10.05 7.68 4.24
N THR A 27 -8.84 8.18 4.02
CA THR A 27 -7.69 7.35 3.62
C THR A 27 -7.32 6.39 4.74
N THR A 28 -7.23 6.88 5.98
CA THR A 28 -6.91 6.06 7.15
C THR A 28 -7.93 4.93 7.34
N ALA A 29 -9.22 5.25 7.25
CA ALA A 29 -10.29 4.27 7.41
C ALA A 29 -10.21 3.15 6.35
N PHE A 30 -9.82 3.48 5.13
CA PHE A 30 -9.63 2.47 4.08
C PHE A 30 -8.56 1.45 4.49
N PHE A 31 -7.39 1.92 4.92
CA PHE A 31 -6.31 1.02 5.37
C PHE A 31 -6.70 0.21 6.60
N GLU A 32 -7.40 0.84 7.54
CA GLU A 32 -7.83 0.16 8.76
C GLU A 32 -8.87 -0.92 8.49
N GLN A 33 -9.94 -0.56 7.77
CA GLN A 33 -11.10 -1.43 7.60
C GLN A 33 -10.90 -2.47 6.50
N GLN A 34 -10.16 -2.12 5.44
CA GLN A 34 -10.02 -2.97 4.27
C GLN A 34 -8.73 -3.79 4.26
N LEU A 35 -7.67 -3.26 4.86
CA LEU A 35 -6.35 -3.88 4.81
C LEU A 35 -5.84 -4.32 6.19
N GLY A 36 -6.63 -4.11 7.24
CA GLY A 36 -6.30 -4.62 8.57
C GLY A 36 -5.15 -3.89 9.27
N CYS A 37 -4.83 -2.66 8.86
CA CYS A 37 -3.83 -1.87 9.54
C CYS A 37 -4.31 -1.44 10.92
N VAL A 38 -3.42 -1.48 11.91
CA VAL A 38 -3.68 -0.96 13.24
C VAL A 38 -3.33 0.52 13.27
N VAL A 39 -4.30 1.36 13.59
CA VAL A 39 -4.18 2.81 13.48
C VAL A 39 -3.89 3.46 14.82
N ARG A 40 -2.96 4.38 14.82
CA ARG A 40 -2.75 5.33 15.93
C ARG A 40 -2.92 6.75 15.40
N ARG A 41 -4.00 7.39 15.83
CA ARG A 41 -4.34 8.75 15.41
C ARG A 41 -3.59 9.78 16.25
N MET A 42 -2.91 10.71 15.57
CA MET A 42 -2.07 11.72 16.22
C MET A 42 -2.57 13.14 16.00
N GLY A 43 -3.64 13.33 15.23
CA GLY A 43 -4.22 14.63 14.91
C GLY A 43 -3.77 15.15 13.55
N ALA A 44 -2.53 15.57 13.41
CA ALA A 44 -1.99 16.09 12.14
C ALA A 44 -1.54 14.99 11.17
N PHE A 45 -1.38 13.79 11.68
CA PHE A 45 -0.98 12.61 10.91
C PHE A 45 -1.40 11.36 11.67
N ASN A 46 -1.43 10.22 10.97
CA ASN A 46 -1.74 8.93 11.59
C ASN A 46 -0.63 7.92 11.29
N PHE A 47 -0.31 7.09 12.27
CA PHE A 47 0.51 5.90 12.08
C PHE A 47 -0.39 4.72 11.82
N LEU A 48 -0.08 3.99 10.75
CA LEU A 48 -0.75 2.74 10.40
C LEU A 48 0.27 1.63 10.47
N LYS A 49 0.12 0.75 11.43
CA LYS A 49 1.04 -0.36 11.62
C LYS A 49 0.54 -1.60 10.89
N HIS A 50 1.45 -2.24 10.16
CA HIS A 50 1.15 -3.48 9.47
C HIS A 50 2.41 -4.37 9.44
N GLN A 51 2.41 -5.40 10.29
CA GLN A 51 3.46 -6.43 10.30
C GLN A 51 4.90 -5.85 10.31
N GLY A 52 5.14 -4.90 11.21
CA GLY A 52 6.48 -4.33 11.39
C GLY A 52 6.85 -3.21 10.42
N PHE A 53 5.97 -2.87 9.50
CA PHE A 53 6.15 -1.74 8.60
C PHE A 53 5.11 -0.67 8.90
N ASP A 54 5.53 0.59 8.95
CA ASP A 54 4.63 1.69 9.25
C ASP A 54 4.28 2.46 7.98
N ILE A 55 2.99 2.79 7.85
CA ILE A 55 2.51 3.76 6.87
C ILE A 55 2.14 5.01 7.65
N VAL A 56 2.75 6.15 7.31
CA VAL A 56 2.47 7.42 7.95
C VAL A 56 1.69 8.30 6.98
N ILE A 57 0.46 8.60 7.34
CA ILE A 57 -0.39 9.46 6.51
C ILE A 57 -0.48 10.83 7.15
N GLU A 58 -0.09 11.85 6.40
CA GLU A 58 -0.13 13.24 6.82
C GLU A 58 -1.46 13.87 6.41
N ASP A 59 -2.01 14.75 7.25
CA ASP A 59 -3.17 15.55 6.84
C ASP A 59 -2.72 16.62 5.83
N GLY A 60 -2.98 16.36 4.56
CA GLY A 60 -2.58 17.26 3.48
C GLY A 60 -3.19 18.65 3.58
N ARG A 61 -4.37 18.79 4.19
CA ARG A 61 -5.03 20.08 4.36
C ARG A 61 -4.21 21.05 5.19
N LEU A 62 -3.43 20.56 6.14
CA LEU A 62 -2.56 21.38 6.98
C LEU A 62 -1.36 21.93 6.21
N HIS A 63 -1.08 21.40 5.02
CA HIS A 63 0.05 21.77 4.18
C HIS A 63 -0.37 22.27 2.81
N GLY A 64 -1.65 22.63 2.65
CA GLY A 64 -2.18 23.15 1.38
C GLY A 64 -2.33 22.09 0.28
N VAL A 65 -2.34 20.80 0.64
CA VAL A 65 -2.50 19.70 -0.33
C VAL A 65 -3.98 19.32 -0.39
N SER A 66 -4.67 19.77 -1.44
CA SER A 66 -6.08 19.46 -1.68
C SER A 66 -6.28 18.27 -2.63
N ALA A 67 -5.25 17.90 -3.37
CA ALA A 67 -5.20 16.74 -4.27
C ALA A 67 -3.78 16.26 -4.39
N VAL A 68 -3.58 14.98 -4.68
CA VAL A 68 -2.25 14.42 -4.92
C VAL A 68 -2.21 13.90 -6.35
N ASP A 69 -1.21 14.39 -7.11
CA ASP A 69 -0.92 13.89 -8.45
C ASP A 69 0.12 12.78 -8.33
N TRP A 70 -0.36 11.54 -8.20
CA TRP A 70 0.51 10.39 -8.00
C TRP A 70 1.34 10.10 -9.25
N PRO A 71 2.65 9.84 -9.09
CA PRO A 71 3.49 9.45 -10.23
C PRO A 71 2.93 8.20 -10.92
N HIS A 72 3.16 8.13 -12.24
CA HIS A 72 2.75 6.96 -13.01
C HIS A 72 3.30 5.67 -12.37
N ASN A 73 2.40 4.69 -12.21
CA ASN A 73 2.73 3.36 -11.67
C ASN A 73 3.16 3.35 -10.18
N PHE A 74 3.06 4.47 -9.46
CA PHE A 74 3.34 4.42 -8.03
C PHE A 74 2.20 3.69 -7.31
N HIS A 75 2.55 2.69 -6.50
CA HIS A 75 1.58 1.93 -5.74
C HIS A 75 2.23 1.29 -4.51
N ILE A 76 1.38 0.86 -3.58
CA ILE A 76 1.79 0.10 -2.40
C ILE A 76 1.21 -1.30 -2.52
N GLY A 77 2.02 -2.33 -2.29
CA GLY A 77 1.61 -3.72 -2.40
C GLY A 77 1.33 -4.36 -1.06
N PHE A 78 0.24 -5.11 -1.00
CA PHE A 78 -0.13 -5.96 0.14
C PHE A 78 -0.21 -7.40 -0.33
N GLU A 79 0.52 -8.28 0.33
CA GLU A 79 0.53 -9.69 0.00
C GLU A 79 -0.45 -10.46 0.90
N LEU A 80 -1.25 -11.32 0.30
CA LEU A 80 -2.14 -12.26 0.98
C LEU A 80 -1.59 -13.69 0.86
N PRO A 81 -1.93 -14.58 1.79
CA PRO A 81 -1.30 -15.89 1.84
C PRO A 81 -1.72 -16.84 0.71
N SER A 82 -2.84 -16.57 0.03
CA SER A 82 -3.37 -17.49 -0.98
C SER A 82 -4.12 -16.75 -2.09
N ARG A 83 -4.24 -17.44 -3.23
CA ARG A 83 -5.09 -16.99 -4.33
C ARG A 83 -6.54 -16.81 -3.88
N LEU A 84 -7.05 -17.74 -3.09
CA LEU A 84 -8.42 -17.66 -2.58
C LEU A 84 -8.63 -16.38 -1.77
N ALA A 85 -7.67 -16.02 -0.91
CA ALA A 85 -7.76 -14.78 -0.12
C ALA A 85 -7.80 -13.54 -1.00
N VAL A 86 -7.03 -13.50 -2.09
CA VAL A 86 -7.05 -12.39 -3.05
C VAL A 86 -8.41 -12.31 -3.75
N VAL A 87 -8.95 -13.45 -4.18
CA VAL A 87 -10.26 -13.51 -4.86
C VAL A 87 -11.37 -13.03 -3.92
N GLU A 88 -11.37 -13.50 -2.67
CA GLU A 88 -12.37 -13.10 -1.67
C GLU A 88 -12.31 -11.60 -1.38
N LEU A 89 -11.12 -11.04 -1.26
CA LEU A 89 -10.97 -9.60 -1.05
C LEU A 89 -11.43 -8.81 -2.27
N PHE A 90 -11.11 -9.28 -3.47
CA PHE A 90 -11.58 -8.67 -4.71
C PHE A 90 -13.11 -8.64 -4.78
N GLU A 91 -13.77 -9.74 -4.43
CA GLU A 91 -15.23 -9.82 -4.41
C GLU A 91 -15.82 -8.87 -3.38
N ARG A 92 -15.23 -8.78 -2.19
CA ARG A 92 -15.67 -7.84 -1.16
C ARG A 92 -15.52 -6.39 -1.62
N PHE A 93 -14.38 -6.05 -2.22
CA PHE A 93 -14.15 -4.70 -2.75
C PHE A 93 -15.12 -4.36 -3.86
N THR A 94 -15.42 -5.32 -4.74
CA THR A 94 -16.42 -5.15 -5.81
C THR A 94 -17.79 -4.83 -5.20
N ALA A 95 -18.21 -5.58 -4.19
CA ALA A 95 -19.50 -5.35 -3.52
C ALA A 95 -19.57 -4.00 -2.82
N GLN A 96 -18.45 -3.45 -2.38
CA GLN A 96 -18.37 -2.16 -1.70
C GLN A 96 -18.16 -0.99 -2.67
N GLY A 97 -18.08 -1.24 -3.96
CA GLY A 97 -17.91 -0.19 -4.96
C GLY A 97 -16.49 0.40 -5.00
N VAL A 98 -15.50 -0.32 -4.54
CA VAL A 98 -14.09 0.11 -4.64
C VAL A 98 -13.71 0.22 -6.12
N ARG A 99 -13.02 1.29 -6.47
CA ARG A 99 -12.59 1.53 -7.85
C ARG A 99 -11.32 0.74 -8.15
N PHE A 100 -11.35 -0.05 -9.23
CA PHE A 100 -10.20 -0.82 -9.69
C PHE A 100 -9.50 -0.11 -10.84
N THR A 101 -8.16 -0.07 -10.80
CA THR A 101 -7.34 0.31 -11.96
C THR A 101 -6.97 -0.92 -12.78
N GLN A 102 -6.85 -2.09 -12.14
CA GLN A 102 -6.74 -3.38 -12.81
C GLN A 102 -7.56 -4.40 -12.03
N THR A 103 -8.47 -5.09 -12.73
CA THR A 103 -9.28 -6.11 -12.08
C THR A 103 -8.47 -7.39 -11.84
N LEU A 104 -9.09 -8.33 -11.15
CA LEU A 104 -8.46 -9.61 -10.81
C LEU A 104 -7.88 -10.28 -12.05
N HIS A 105 -6.57 -10.60 -11.99
CA HIS A 105 -5.89 -11.31 -13.07
C HIS A 105 -4.71 -12.10 -12.51
N HIS A 106 -4.28 -13.09 -13.27
CA HIS A 106 -3.08 -13.86 -13.00
C HIS A 106 -1.91 -13.30 -13.81
N ALA A 107 -0.78 -13.10 -13.15
CA ALA A 107 0.46 -12.66 -13.77
C ALA A 107 1.58 -13.62 -13.38
N MET A 108 2.76 -13.49 -14.00
CA MET A 108 3.89 -14.34 -13.67
C MET A 108 4.26 -14.30 -12.18
N ARG A 109 4.02 -13.18 -11.51
CA ARG A 109 4.30 -12.98 -10.10
C ARG A 109 3.13 -13.36 -9.20
N GLY A 110 2.07 -13.99 -9.72
CA GLY A 110 0.91 -14.46 -8.97
C GLY A 110 -0.38 -13.69 -9.28
N THR A 111 -1.47 -14.14 -8.69
CA THR A 111 -2.78 -13.49 -8.81
C THR A 111 -2.77 -12.15 -8.09
N ARG A 112 -3.40 -11.15 -8.71
CA ARG A 112 -3.42 -9.78 -8.18
C ARG A 112 -4.56 -8.96 -8.73
N PHE A 113 -4.81 -7.83 -8.07
CA PHE A 113 -5.61 -6.73 -8.60
C PHE A 113 -5.05 -5.41 -8.07
N PHE A 114 -5.45 -4.31 -8.71
CA PHE A 114 -5.07 -2.97 -8.30
C PHE A 114 -6.33 -2.14 -8.08
N CYS A 115 -6.38 -1.40 -7.00
CA CYS A 115 -7.50 -0.53 -6.67
C CYS A 115 -7.01 0.83 -6.19
N GLU A 116 -7.93 1.78 -6.09
CA GLU A 116 -7.61 3.12 -5.57
C GLU A 116 -8.13 3.25 -4.14
N ALA A 117 -7.24 3.67 -3.25
CA ALA A 117 -7.62 4.18 -1.94
C ALA A 117 -8.19 5.61 -2.07
N PRO A 118 -8.92 6.12 -1.07
CA PRO A 118 -9.31 7.53 -1.06
C PRO A 118 -8.08 8.42 -1.23
N GLY A 119 -8.17 9.43 -2.10
CA GLY A 119 -7.04 10.27 -2.48
C GLY A 119 -6.27 9.78 -3.72
N GLY A 120 -6.68 8.65 -4.30
CA GLY A 120 -6.15 8.16 -5.59
C GLY A 120 -4.89 7.30 -5.50
N LEU A 121 -4.36 7.05 -4.30
CA LEU A 121 -3.23 6.14 -4.15
C LEU A 121 -3.63 4.74 -4.62
N VAL A 122 -2.82 4.16 -5.50
CA VAL A 122 -3.06 2.82 -6.01
C VAL A 122 -2.52 1.78 -5.03
N ILE A 123 -3.34 0.79 -4.75
CA ILE A 123 -3.01 -0.35 -3.89
C ILE A 123 -3.03 -1.61 -4.75
N GLU A 124 -1.92 -2.35 -4.73
CA GLU A 124 -1.86 -3.70 -5.31
C GLU A 124 -2.13 -4.71 -4.20
N VAL A 125 -3.07 -5.62 -4.45
CA VAL A 125 -3.27 -6.80 -3.59
C VAL A 125 -2.84 -8.01 -4.39
N ASN A 126 -1.96 -8.81 -3.81
CA ASN A 126 -1.34 -9.93 -4.53
C ASN A 126 -1.13 -11.15 -3.65
N THR A 127 -0.74 -12.24 -4.26
CA THR A 127 -0.22 -13.43 -3.60
C THR A 127 0.92 -14.01 -4.41
N ARG A 128 1.86 -14.66 -3.72
CA ARG A 128 2.93 -15.44 -4.37
C ARG A 128 2.60 -16.92 -4.48
N GLU A 129 1.47 -17.34 -3.91
CA GLU A 129 1.10 -18.75 -3.87
C GLU A 129 1.13 -19.41 -5.26
N ASP A 130 0.60 -18.72 -6.26
CA ASP A 130 0.52 -19.21 -7.64
C ASP A 130 1.48 -18.49 -8.59
N ALA A 131 2.55 -17.92 -8.06
CA ALA A 131 3.58 -17.29 -8.87
C ALA A 131 4.29 -18.33 -9.75
N GLN A 132 4.59 -17.96 -10.99
CA GLN A 132 5.25 -18.82 -11.96
C GLN A 132 6.77 -18.64 -11.97
N ILE A 133 7.27 -17.62 -11.26
CA ILE A 133 8.71 -17.33 -11.14
C ILE A 133 9.08 -17.21 -9.67
N PRO A 134 10.33 -17.51 -9.29
CA PRO A 134 10.81 -17.26 -7.94
C PRO A 134 10.76 -15.76 -7.62
N LEU A 135 10.35 -15.42 -6.39
CA LEU A 135 10.24 -14.04 -5.93
C LEU A 135 11.08 -13.75 -4.67
N ASP A 136 11.92 -14.65 -4.31
CA ASP A 136 12.80 -14.59 -3.14
C ASP A 136 14.28 -14.54 -3.51
#